data_72c649c16af375230b3e0796bb121791
#
_entry.id   72c649c16af375230b3e0796bb121791
#
_cell.length_a   1.000
_cell.length_b   1.000
_cell.length_c   1.000
_cell.angle_alpha   90.00
_cell.angle_beta   90.00
_cell.angle_gamma   90.00
#
_symmetry.space_group_name_H-M   'P 1'
#
loop_
_entity.id
_entity.type
_entity.pdbx_description
1 polymer ?
#
loop_
_entity_poly.entity_id
_entity_poly.type
_entity_poly.pdbx_seq_one_letter_code
_entity_poly.pdbx_strand_id
1 'polypeptide(L)'
;PDTDGICCPRWSPDGRYLLASHANNSDLLLYEFASRKWTPIAKGMGTIGYSEWSRDSKSGLFDTPGVTDPAFYRIRISDLRMELVVNTQDIRRYHGEFGPWTGMAADGSPLLVRDISGEEVYSLDLRLP
;
A
#
# COMPACT_ATOMS: atom_id res chain seq x y z
N PRO A 1 18.82 3.90 -16.36
CA PRO A 1 17.79 4.54 -15.55
C PRO A 1 18.03 4.17 -14.12
N ASP A 2 18.13 5.22 -13.31
CA ASP A 2 18.42 5.15 -11.89
C ASP A 2 17.34 4.32 -11.20
N THR A 3 17.69 3.11 -10.79
CA THR A 3 16.80 2.19 -10.06
C THR A 3 17.18 2.13 -8.58
N ASP A 4 18.12 2.96 -8.16
CA ASP A 4 18.55 3.03 -6.78
C ASP A 4 17.38 3.48 -5.90
N GLY A 5 17.04 2.61 -4.97
CA GLY A 5 15.99 2.90 -4.01
C GLY A 5 14.55 2.67 -4.52
N ILE A 6 14.34 1.78 -5.48
CA ILE A 6 13.00 1.34 -5.91
C ILE A 6 12.70 -0.03 -5.30
N CYS A 7 11.52 -0.19 -4.71
CA CYS A 7 11.07 -1.46 -4.18
C CYS A 7 9.64 -1.82 -4.61
N CYS A 8 9.31 -3.08 -4.41
CA CYS A 8 7.95 -3.62 -4.49
C CYS A 8 7.24 -3.40 -5.84
N PRO A 9 7.87 -3.70 -6.99
CA PRO A 9 7.29 -3.43 -8.29
C PRO A 9 6.05 -4.26 -8.56
N ARG A 10 5.05 -3.65 -9.22
CA ARG A 10 3.80 -4.27 -9.67
C ARG A 10 3.54 -3.92 -11.12
N TRP A 11 3.49 -4.93 -11.99
CA TRP A 11 3.16 -4.77 -13.39
C TRP A 11 1.68 -4.48 -13.59
N SER A 12 1.38 -3.54 -14.50
CA SER A 12 0.00 -3.37 -14.97
C SER A 12 -0.44 -4.62 -15.76
N PRO A 13 -1.71 -5.04 -15.65
CA PRO A 13 -2.22 -6.20 -16.38
C PRO A 13 -2.01 -6.14 -17.90
N ASP A 14 -1.99 -4.93 -18.48
CA ASP A 14 -1.74 -4.72 -19.91
C ASP A 14 -0.24 -4.63 -20.30
N GLY A 15 0.66 -4.71 -19.29
CA GLY A 15 2.10 -4.71 -19.49
C GLY A 15 2.71 -3.35 -19.87
N ARG A 16 1.95 -2.25 -19.89
CA ARG A 16 2.45 -0.93 -20.30
C ARG A 16 3.16 -0.16 -19.20
N TYR A 17 2.86 -0.48 -17.96
CA TYR A 17 3.33 0.28 -16.79
C TYR A 17 3.84 -0.62 -15.69
N LEU A 18 4.63 -0.01 -14.80
CA LEU A 18 5.07 -0.59 -13.55
C LEU A 18 4.80 0.43 -12.42
N LEU A 19 4.12 0.02 -11.37
CA LEU A 19 4.06 0.76 -10.12
C LEU A 19 5.20 0.30 -9.23
N ALA A 20 5.82 1.22 -8.49
CA ALA A 20 6.79 0.87 -7.47
C ALA A 20 6.82 1.94 -6.38
N SER A 21 7.18 1.59 -5.16
CA SER A 21 7.47 2.56 -4.12
C SER A 21 8.95 2.95 -4.14
N HIS A 22 9.24 4.19 -3.76
CA HIS A 22 10.62 4.58 -3.48
C HIS A 22 11.09 3.93 -2.16
N ALA A 23 12.39 3.70 -2.00
CA ALA A 23 12.95 3.01 -0.83
C ALA A 23 12.66 3.71 0.51
N ASN A 24 12.39 5.02 0.48
CA ASN A 24 11.92 5.75 1.65
C ASN A 24 10.44 5.49 1.98
N ASN A 25 9.75 4.69 1.15
CA ASN A 25 8.32 4.38 1.21
C ASN A 25 7.38 5.60 1.27
N SER A 26 7.83 6.79 0.91
CA SER A 26 7.00 7.99 0.94
C SER A 26 6.37 8.35 -0.41
N ASP A 27 6.93 7.83 -1.49
CA ASP A 27 6.56 8.18 -2.85
C ASP A 27 6.16 6.94 -3.65
N LEU A 28 5.08 7.07 -4.44
CA LEU A 28 4.67 6.08 -5.43
C LEU A 28 5.12 6.54 -6.81
N LEU A 29 5.78 5.65 -7.51
CA LEU A 29 6.38 5.87 -8.82
C LEU A 29 5.66 5.05 -9.89
N LEU A 30 5.49 5.64 -11.06
CA LEU A 30 5.00 5.00 -12.27
C LEU A 30 6.11 4.95 -13.32
N TYR A 31 6.44 3.77 -13.79
CA TYR A 31 7.29 3.59 -14.96
C TYR A 31 6.43 3.30 -16.20
N GLU A 32 6.68 4.03 -17.28
CA GLU A 32 6.04 3.79 -18.55
C GLU A 32 7.06 3.16 -19.53
N PHE A 33 6.75 1.96 -20.04
CA PHE A 33 7.67 1.24 -20.92
C PHE A 33 7.86 1.90 -22.28
N ALA A 34 6.84 2.57 -22.80
CA ALA A 34 6.92 3.25 -24.09
C ALA A 34 7.91 4.44 -24.07
N SER A 35 7.84 5.26 -23.05
CA SER A 35 8.73 6.42 -22.86
C SER A 35 10.01 6.10 -22.11
N ARG A 36 10.07 4.93 -21.44
CA ARG A 36 11.16 4.51 -20.54
C ARG A 36 11.45 5.49 -19.43
N LYS A 37 10.40 6.10 -18.87
CA LYS A 37 10.52 7.13 -17.84
C LYS A 37 9.80 6.74 -16.56
N TRP A 38 10.41 7.12 -15.44
CA TRP A 38 9.79 7.13 -14.13
C TRP A 38 9.10 8.48 -13.89
N THR A 39 7.90 8.43 -13.35
CA THR A 39 7.12 9.61 -12.96
C THR A 39 6.63 9.41 -11.53
N PRO A 40 6.97 10.28 -10.58
CA PRO A 40 6.35 10.25 -9.26
C PRO A 40 4.87 10.65 -9.39
N ILE A 41 3.98 9.76 -8.96
CA ILE A 41 2.52 9.93 -9.09
C ILE A 41 1.82 10.21 -7.76
N ALA A 42 2.45 9.86 -6.62
CA ALA A 42 2.06 10.32 -5.28
C ALA A 42 3.35 10.61 -4.50
N LYS A 43 3.38 11.72 -3.77
CA LYS A 43 4.57 12.16 -3.02
C LYS A 43 4.21 12.54 -1.60
N GLY A 44 5.15 12.28 -0.68
CA GLY A 44 5.03 12.73 0.71
C GLY A 44 3.84 12.13 1.44
N MET A 45 3.41 10.93 1.05
CA MET A 45 2.25 10.27 1.63
C MET A 45 2.52 9.63 3.00
N GLY A 46 3.71 9.84 3.55
CA GLY A 46 4.18 9.14 4.73
C GLY A 46 4.66 7.73 4.34
N THR A 47 4.07 6.69 4.88
CA THR A 47 4.42 5.32 4.51
C THR A 47 3.45 4.81 3.45
N ILE A 48 3.96 4.48 2.27
CA ILE A 48 3.21 3.74 1.25
C ILE A 48 3.41 2.25 1.53
N GLY A 49 2.32 1.53 1.69
CA GLY A 49 2.30 0.10 1.85
C GLY A 49 2.29 -0.63 0.50
N TYR A 50 1.43 -1.63 0.37
CA TYR A 50 1.32 -2.38 -0.88
C TYR A 50 0.56 -1.59 -1.94
N SER A 51 1.07 -1.62 -3.17
CA SER A 51 0.38 -1.08 -4.34
C SER A 51 -0.14 -2.20 -5.22
N GLU A 52 -1.29 -1.97 -5.86
CA GLU A 52 -1.94 -2.91 -6.77
C GLU A 52 -2.53 -2.19 -7.97
N TRP A 53 -2.84 -2.93 -9.03
CA TRP A 53 -3.46 -2.42 -10.23
C TRP A 53 -4.95 -2.79 -10.31
N SER A 54 -5.77 -1.87 -10.83
CA SER A 54 -7.09 -2.25 -11.31
C SER A 54 -6.97 -3.22 -12.49
N ARG A 55 -7.95 -4.13 -12.64
CA ARG A 55 -7.93 -5.15 -13.70
C ARG A 55 -7.85 -4.57 -15.12
N ASP A 56 -8.42 -3.38 -15.30
CA ASP A 56 -8.44 -2.68 -16.59
C ASP A 56 -7.18 -1.84 -16.83
N SER A 57 -6.19 -1.91 -15.93
CA SER A 57 -4.93 -1.15 -15.99
C SER A 57 -5.09 0.38 -15.97
N LYS A 58 -6.28 0.90 -15.64
CA LYS A 58 -6.54 2.34 -15.68
C LYS A 58 -6.22 3.05 -14.38
N SER A 59 -6.09 2.30 -13.29
CA SER A 59 -5.84 2.88 -11.97
C SER A 59 -4.85 2.05 -11.18
N GLY A 60 -4.01 2.74 -10.39
CA GLY A 60 -3.26 2.17 -9.30
C GLY A 60 -4.00 2.35 -7.99
N LEU A 61 -3.92 1.38 -7.09
CA LEU A 61 -4.37 1.47 -5.71
C LEU A 61 -3.16 1.32 -4.79
N PHE A 62 -3.19 2.03 -3.68
CA PHE A 62 -2.18 1.89 -2.63
C PHE A 62 -2.75 2.28 -1.28
N ASP A 63 -2.09 1.86 -0.22
CA ASP A 63 -2.45 2.25 1.14
C ASP A 63 -1.33 3.01 1.86
N THR A 64 -1.70 3.71 2.93
CA THR A 64 -0.80 4.48 3.78
C THR A 64 -0.93 3.99 5.22
N PRO A 65 -0.35 2.82 5.58
CA PRO A 65 -0.63 2.17 6.87
C PRO A 65 0.02 2.82 8.08
N GLY A 66 1.07 3.59 7.91
CA GLY A 66 1.91 4.09 9.01
C GLY A 66 1.75 5.58 9.32
N VAL A 67 0.64 6.21 8.88
CA VAL A 67 0.38 7.64 9.08
C VAL A 67 -0.75 7.88 10.07
N THR A 68 -0.95 9.13 10.48
CA THR A 68 -2.02 9.54 11.42
C THR A 68 -3.41 9.19 10.89
N ASP A 69 -3.63 9.36 9.58
CA ASP A 69 -4.89 9.05 8.89
C ASP A 69 -4.67 7.94 7.86
N PRO A 70 -4.56 6.67 8.30
CA PRO A 70 -4.31 5.56 7.39
C PRO A 70 -5.49 5.34 6.46
N ALA A 71 -5.21 5.17 5.17
CA ALA A 71 -6.25 5.11 4.15
C ALA A 71 -5.82 4.32 2.92
N PHE A 72 -6.82 3.93 2.10
CA PHE A 72 -6.62 3.47 0.73
C PHE A 72 -6.91 4.59 -0.24
N TYR A 73 -6.05 4.71 -1.23
CA TYR A 73 -6.15 5.66 -2.31
C TYR A 73 -6.20 4.95 -3.65
N ARG A 74 -6.90 5.56 -4.60
CA ARG A 74 -6.89 5.20 -6.01
C ARG A 74 -6.31 6.37 -6.80
N ILE A 75 -5.40 6.08 -7.73
CA ILE A 75 -4.88 7.07 -8.66
C ILE A 75 -5.17 6.64 -10.09
N ARG A 76 -5.83 7.50 -10.86
CA ARG A 76 -6.11 7.26 -12.26
C ARG A 76 -4.89 7.59 -13.11
N ILE A 77 -4.48 6.67 -13.99
CA ILE A 77 -3.23 6.81 -14.74
C ILE A 77 -3.30 7.90 -15.82
N SER A 78 -4.48 8.12 -16.42
CA SER A 78 -4.63 9.06 -17.54
C SER A 78 -4.44 10.54 -17.18
N ASP A 79 -4.75 10.93 -15.95
CA ASP A 79 -4.71 12.31 -15.48
C ASP A 79 -4.07 12.46 -14.08
N LEU A 80 -3.59 11.37 -13.52
CA LEU A 80 -2.99 11.27 -12.19
C LEU A 80 -3.89 11.81 -11.06
N ARG A 81 -5.20 11.81 -11.28
CA ARG A 81 -6.15 12.21 -10.25
C ARG A 81 -6.24 11.15 -9.18
N MET A 82 -5.93 11.58 -7.96
CA MET A 82 -5.99 10.75 -6.75
C MET A 82 -7.32 10.96 -6.02
N GLU A 83 -7.90 9.89 -5.53
CA GLU A 83 -9.11 9.88 -4.71
C GLU A 83 -8.92 9.00 -3.48
N LEU A 84 -9.51 9.42 -2.36
CA LEU A 84 -9.62 8.61 -1.15
C LEU A 84 -10.71 7.54 -1.39
N VAL A 85 -10.34 6.27 -1.24
CA VAL A 85 -11.29 5.15 -1.37
C VAL A 85 -11.95 4.86 -0.01
N VAL A 86 -11.14 4.70 1.03
CA VAL A 86 -11.62 4.45 2.40
C VAL A 86 -10.55 4.83 3.42
N ASN A 87 -10.99 5.47 4.51
CA ASN A 87 -10.17 5.65 5.71
C ASN A 87 -10.18 4.36 6.53
N THR A 88 -9.03 3.96 7.07
CA THR A 88 -8.88 2.72 7.83
C THR A 88 -8.49 2.93 9.29
N GLN A 89 -8.63 4.15 9.80
CA GLN A 89 -8.22 4.54 11.15
C GLN A 89 -8.89 3.69 12.24
N ASP A 90 -10.18 3.36 12.05
CA ASP A 90 -10.96 2.58 13.02
C ASP A 90 -10.83 1.06 12.82
N ILE A 91 -9.95 0.63 11.93
CA ILE A 91 -9.73 -0.78 11.64
C ILE A 91 -8.41 -1.24 12.27
N ARG A 92 -8.49 -2.07 13.31
CA ARG A 92 -7.31 -2.75 13.85
C ARG A 92 -6.79 -3.74 12.81
N ARG A 93 -5.68 -3.37 12.17
CA ARG A 93 -5.06 -4.19 11.13
C ARG A 93 -4.07 -5.16 11.73
N TYR A 94 -4.04 -6.39 11.21
CA TYR A 94 -2.98 -7.33 11.54
C TYR A 94 -1.66 -6.88 10.90
N HIS A 95 -0.61 -6.83 11.70
CA HIS A 95 0.74 -6.51 11.28
C HIS A 95 1.57 -7.79 11.27
N GLY A 96 1.88 -8.29 10.08
CA GLY A 96 2.84 -9.37 9.89
C GLY A 96 4.29 -8.86 9.89
N GLU A 97 5.24 -9.74 9.63
CA GLU A 97 6.67 -9.42 9.59
C GLU A 97 7.01 -8.29 8.59
N PHE A 98 6.29 -8.21 7.50
CA PHE A 98 6.49 -7.18 6.45
C PHE A 98 5.46 -6.04 6.50
N GLY A 99 4.84 -5.83 7.64
CA GLY A 99 3.79 -4.83 7.83
C GLY A 99 2.37 -5.35 7.55
N PRO A 100 1.38 -4.45 7.54
CA PRO A 100 -0.01 -4.84 7.29
C PRO A 100 -0.20 -5.14 5.80
N TRP A 101 -0.64 -6.35 5.51
CA TRP A 101 -0.93 -6.76 4.13
C TRP A 101 -2.20 -6.11 3.59
N THR A 102 -2.16 -5.74 2.31
CA THR A 102 -3.29 -5.27 1.52
C THR A 102 -3.31 -5.92 0.15
N GLY A 103 -4.48 -5.97 -0.45
CA GLY A 103 -4.70 -6.45 -1.80
C GLY A 103 -5.98 -5.86 -2.39
N MET A 104 -6.43 -6.41 -3.50
CA MET A 104 -7.64 -5.99 -4.19
C MET A 104 -8.52 -7.19 -4.54
N ALA A 105 -9.81 -7.08 -4.26
CA ALA A 105 -10.82 -8.05 -4.68
C ALA A 105 -11.09 -7.98 -6.18
N ALA A 106 -11.80 -8.98 -6.69
CA ALA A 106 -12.14 -9.08 -8.10
C ALA A 106 -13.01 -7.92 -8.62
N ASP A 107 -13.81 -7.31 -7.74
CA ASP A 107 -14.67 -6.16 -8.03
C ASP A 107 -13.95 -4.80 -7.86
N GLY A 108 -12.66 -4.82 -7.49
CA GLY A 108 -11.85 -3.63 -7.29
C GLY A 108 -11.95 -3.03 -5.88
N SER A 109 -12.63 -3.68 -4.95
CA SER A 109 -12.63 -3.25 -3.54
C SER A 109 -11.30 -3.60 -2.86
N PRO A 110 -10.79 -2.74 -1.94
CA PRO A 110 -9.58 -3.04 -1.19
C PRO A 110 -9.82 -4.18 -0.20
N LEU A 111 -8.82 -5.05 -0.07
CA LEU A 111 -8.76 -6.13 0.91
C LEU A 111 -7.71 -5.80 1.98
N LEU A 112 -8.02 -6.12 3.22
CA LEU A 112 -7.09 -6.01 4.32
C LEU A 112 -7.26 -7.15 5.31
N VAL A 113 -6.21 -7.45 6.07
CA VAL A 113 -6.28 -8.40 7.17
C VAL A 113 -6.58 -7.63 8.45
N ARG A 114 -7.74 -7.92 9.05
CA ARG A 114 -8.14 -7.36 10.34
C ARG A 114 -7.59 -8.22 11.47
N ASP A 115 -7.08 -7.57 12.49
CA ASP A 115 -6.73 -8.23 13.75
C ASP A 115 -7.98 -8.35 14.62
N ILE A 116 -8.39 -9.58 14.89
CA ILE A 116 -9.51 -9.93 15.79
C ILE A 116 -9.02 -10.65 17.03
N SER A 117 -7.71 -10.66 17.30
CA SER A 117 -7.15 -11.31 18.48
C SER A 117 -7.58 -10.58 19.77
N GLY A 118 -7.79 -11.34 20.83
CA GLY A 118 -7.90 -10.85 22.20
C GLY A 118 -6.55 -10.97 22.90
N GLU A 119 -6.20 -9.97 23.68
CA GLU A 119 -5.01 -10.02 24.54
C GLU A 119 -5.46 -10.05 25.99
N GLU A 120 -4.94 -11.02 26.76
CA GLU A 120 -5.17 -11.12 28.19
C GLU A 120 -3.82 -11.09 28.91
N VAL A 121 -3.75 -10.28 29.97
CA VAL A 121 -2.56 -10.18 30.81
C VAL A 121 -2.81 -10.91 32.12
N TYR A 122 -1.98 -11.89 32.43
CA TYR A 122 -2.03 -12.63 33.68
C TYR A 122 -0.85 -12.25 34.57
N SER A 123 -1.11 -11.98 35.85
CA SER A 123 -0.06 -11.87 36.87
C SER A 123 0.09 -13.19 37.61
N LEU A 124 1.32 -13.64 37.83
CA LEU A 124 1.66 -14.80 38.64
C LEU A 124 2.25 -14.33 39.98
N ASP A 125 1.57 -14.69 41.08
CA ASP A 125 2.14 -14.55 42.41
C ASP A 125 3.02 -15.79 42.73
N LEU A 126 4.33 -15.63 42.62
CA LEU A 126 5.30 -16.65 43.00
C LEU A 126 5.64 -16.49 44.49
N ARG A 127 5.18 -17.42 45.31
CA ARG A 127 5.68 -17.58 46.72
C ARG A 127 6.89 -18.50 46.64
N LEU A 128 8.08 -17.91 46.74
CA LEU A 128 9.31 -18.68 46.93
C LEU A 128 9.36 -19.23 48.38
N PRO A 129 9.86 -20.46 48.59
CA PRO A 129 10.01 -21.08 49.91
C PRO A 129 11.02 -20.38 50.78
#